data_ecdf3d6dea30868370a293c54347cc84
#
_entry.id   ecdf3d6dea30868370a293c54347cc84
#
_cell.length_a   1.000
_cell.length_b   1.000
_cell.length_c   1.000
_cell.angle_alpha   90.00
_cell.angle_beta   90.00
_cell.angle_gamma   90.00
#
_symmetry.space_group_name_H-M   'P 1'
#
loop_
_entity.id
_entity.type
_entity.pdbx_description
1 polymer ?
#
loop_
_entity_poly.entity_id
_entity_poly.type
_entity_poly.pdbx_seq_one_letter_code
_entity_poly.pdbx_strand_id
1 'polypeptide(L)' 'MKISARNQLPGKVISITHGVVNTEVGVELAPGMEITSIITRGSAESLNLSVGQNIAVVIKATNVMLGVDDS' A
#
# COMPACT_ATOMS: atom_id res chain seq x y z
N MET A 1 6.91 -13.90 -3.81
CA MET A 1 6.77 -13.53 -2.39
C MET A 1 5.88 -14.55 -1.71
N LYS A 2 6.33 -15.07 -0.58
CA LYS A 2 5.61 -16.14 0.12
C LYS A 2 5.21 -15.64 1.51
N ILE A 3 3.94 -15.32 1.69
CA ILE A 3 3.41 -14.80 2.95
C ILE A 3 2.03 -15.39 3.21
N SER A 4 1.57 -15.31 4.44
CA SER A 4 0.28 -15.89 4.84
C SER A 4 -0.92 -15.02 4.47
N ALA A 5 -0.72 -13.74 4.17
CA ALA A 5 -1.82 -12.86 3.79
C ALA A 5 -2.42 -13.30 2.45
N ARG A 6 -3.75 -13.32 2.38
CA ARG A 6 -4.47 -13.77 1.18
C ARG A 6 -4.68 -12.67 0.16
N ASN A 7 -4.67 -11.41 0.59
CA ASN A 7 -4.88 -10.27 -0.29
C ASN A 7 -3.54 -9.67 -0.68
N GLN A 8 -3.12 -9.93 -1.90
CA GLN A 8 -1.88 -9.41 -2.47
C GLN A 8 -2.23 -8.77 -3.81
N LEU A 9 -2.14 -7.46 -3.85
CA LEU A 9 -2.59 -6.67 -5.00
C LEU A 9 -1.38 -6.03 -5.66
N PRO A 10 -1.13 -6.29 -6.96
CA PRO A 10 -0.05 -5.60 -7.66
C PRO A 10 -0.38 -4.13 -7.81
N GLY A 11 0.62 -3.29 -7.65
CA GLY A 11 0.44 -1.85 -7.79
C GLY A 11 1.74 -1.14 -8.09
N LYS A 12 1.62 0.16 -8.33
CA LYS A 12 2.76 1.03 -8.61
C LYS A 12 2.77 2.16 -7.59
N VAL A 13 3.93 2.41 -7.00
CA VAL A 13 4.11 3.55 -6.09
C VAL A 13 3.99 4.85 -6.87
N ILE A 14 3.06 5.72 -6.46
CA ILE A 14 2.85 7.01 -7.12
C ILE A 14 3.24 8.19 -6.24
N SER A 15 3.34 7.99 -4.93
CA SER A 15 3.77 9.05 -4.01
C SER A 15 4.39 8.48 -2.76
N ILE A 16 5.37 9.20 -2.21
CA ILE A 16 6.02 8.86 -0.94
C ILE A 16 6.17 10.15 -0.16
N THR A 17 5.59 10.20 1.04
CA THR A 17 5.71 11.34 1.92
C THR A 17 6.28 10.88 3.26
N HIS A 18 7.53 11.25 3.53
CA HIS A 18 8.21 10.88 4.77
C HIS A 18 7.80 11.82 5.90
N GLY A 19 7.36 11.22 7.02
CA GLY A 19 7.28 11.92 8.30
C GLY A 19 8.48 11.55 9.17
N VAL A 20 8.49 12.02 10.40
CA VAL A 20 9.58 11.72 11.33
C VAL A 20 9.60 10.23 11.70
N VAL A 21 8.43 9.66 11.95
CA VAL A 21 8.29 8.26 12.39
C VAL A 21 7.68 7.40 11.29
N ASN A 22 6.67 7.89 10.62
CA ASN A 22 5.93 7.16 9.60
C ASN A 22 6.13 7.75 8.22
N THR A 23 5.86 6.93 7.22
CA THR A 23 5.88 7.32 5.81
C THR A 23 4.54 6.94 5.20
N GLU A 24 3.94 7.88 4.48
CA GLU A 24 2.71 7.64 3.72
C GLU A 24 3.08 7.32 2.28
N VAL A 25 2.56 6.20 1.79
CA VAL A 25 2.84 5.72 0.44
C VAL A 25 1.53 5.62 -0.33
N GLY A 26 1.43 6.32 -1.44
CA GLY A 26 0.31 6.19 -2.36
C GLY A 26 0.64 5.14 -3.41
N VAL A 27 -0.31 4.24 -3.66
CA VAL A 27 -0.14 3.16 -4.63
C VAL A 27 -1.32 3.14 -5.58
N GLU A 28 -1.05 3.12 -6.87
CA GLU A 28 -2.06 2.95 -7.90
C GLU A 28 -2.18 1.47 -8.25
N LEU A 29 -3.38 0.91 -8.08
CA LEU A 29 -3.67 -0.48 -8.40
C LEU A 29 -4.12 -0.63 -9.86
N ALA A 30 -4.86 0.37 -10.35
CA ALA A 30 -5.35 0.46 -11.70
C ALA A 30 -5.64 1.94 -11.98
N PRO A 31 -5.80 2.37 -13.25
CA PRO A 31 -6.14 3.76 -13.53
C PRO A 31 -7.35 4.22 -12.71
N GLY A 32 -7.17 5.29 -11.91
CA GLY A 32 -8.21 5.83 -11.05
C GLY A 32 -8.46 5.05 -9.77
N MET A 33 -7.71 4.00 -9.50
CA MET A 33 -7.87 3.19 -8.29
C MET A 33 -6.60 3.25 -7.44
N GLU A 34 -6.65 4.03 -6.37
CA GLU A 34 -5.50 4.25 -5.51
C GLU A 34 -5.76 3.76 -4.09
N ILE A 35 -4.69 3.33 -3.44
CA ILE A 35 -4.72 2.94 -2.04
C ILE A 35 -3.58 3.66 -1.31
N THR A 36 -3.82 3.99 -0.06
CA THR A 36 -2.82 4.67 0.78
C THR A 36 -2.34 3.70 1.85
N SER A 37 -1.03 3.63 2.01
CA SER A 37 -0.38 2.84 3.04
C SER A 37 0.41 3.75 3.97
N ILE A 38 0.31 3.51 5.27
CA ILE A 38 1.15 4.17 6.26
C ILE A 38 2.00 3.10 6.91
N ILE A 39 3.31 3.22 6.71
CA ILE A 39 4.30 2.30 7.27
C ILE A 39 5.33 3.11 8.04
N THR A 40 6.17 2.46 8.83
CA THR A 40 7.24 3.18 9.50
C THR A 40 8.24 3.70 8.47
N ARG A 41 8.89 4.81 8.78
CA ARG A 41 9.93 5.35 7.92
C ARG A 41 11.07 4.33 7.74
N GLY A 42 11.42 3.62 8.82
CA GLY A 42 12.42 2.57 8.74
C GLY A 42 12.04 1.45 7.77
N SER A 43 10.76 1.05 7.77
CA SER A 43 10.28 0.05 6.81
C SER A 43 10.35 0.55 5.38
N ALA A 44 9.99 1.81 5.14
CA ALA A 44 10.05 2.40 3.80
C ALA A 44 11.50 2.41 3.30
N GLU A 45 12.45 2.72 4.17
CA GLU A 45 13.88 2.73 3.83
C GLU A 45 14.38 1.31 3.57
N SER A 46 14.01 0.34 4.42
CA SER A 46 14.40 -1.07 4.24
C SER A 46 13.91 -1.65 2.94
N LEU A 47 12.69 -1.30 2.53
CA LEU A 47 12.10 -1.76 1.28
C LEU A 47 12.65 -1.00 0.07
N ASN A 48 13.41 0.06 0.32
CA ASN A 48 14.00 0.88 -0.73
C ASN A 48 12.94 1.38 -1.72
N LEU A 49 11.83 1.92 -1.18
CA LEU A 49 10.71 2.37 -1.99
C LEU A 49 11.06 3.61 -2.80
N SER A 50 10.57 3.64 -4.03
CA SER A 50 10.70 4.79 -4.91
C SER A 50 9.47 4.94 -5.79
N VAL A 51 9.16 6.16 -6.20
CA VAL A 51 8.05 6.44 -7.12
C VAL A 51 8.30 5.73 -8.45
N GLY A 52 7.28 5.06 -8.97
CA GLY A 52 7.36 4.29 -10.21
C GLY A 52 7.66 2.81 -10.00
N GLN A 53 7.97 2.40 -8.78
CA GLN A 53 8.30 1.02 -8.46
C GLN A 53 7.06 0.15 -8.45
N ASN A 54 7.17 -1.06 -9.02
CA ASN A 54 6.13 -2.06 -8.93
C ASN A 54 6.24 -2.78 -7.59
N ILE A 55 5.15 -2.86 -6.86
CA ILE A 55 5.10 -3.47 -5.53
C ILE A 55 3.85 -4.33 -5.39
N ALA A 56 3.78 -5.08 -4.30
CA ALA A 56 2.56 -5.76 -3.90
C ALA A 56 1.99 -5.08 -2.66
N VAL A 57 0.70 -4.74 -2.71
CA VAL A 57 -0.04 -4.29 -1.54
C VAL A 57 -0.57 -5.54 -0.85
N VAL A 58 -0.22 -5.70 0.42
CA VAL A 58 -0.55 -6.89 1.20
C VAL A 58 -1.52 -6.50 2.30
N ILE A 59 -2.70 -7.11 2.32
CA ILE A 59 -3.73 -6.79 3.30
C ILE A 59 -4.19 -8.06 4.01
N LYS A 60 -4.06 -8.06 5.33
CA LYS A 60 -4.59 -9.15 6.12
C LYS A 60 -6.12 -9.18 6.00
N ALA A 61 -6.69 -10.36 5.73
CA ALA A 61 -8.12 -10.49 5.48
C ALA A 61 -8.99 -9.91 6.60
N THR A 62 -8.56 -10.02 7.83
CA THR A 62 -9.28 -9.48 9.00
C THR A 62 -9.30 -7.95 9.05
N ASN A 63 -8.50 -7.28 8.23
CA ASN A 63 -8.43 -5.82 8.19
C ASN A 63 -9.21 -5.23 7.00
N VAL A 64 -9.85 -6.08 6.20
CA VAL A 64 -10.64 -5.62 5.06
C VAL A 64 -12.05 -5.37 5.52
N MET A 65 -12.51 -4.13 5.34
CA MET A 65 -13.87 -3.73 5.63
C MET A 65 -14.66 -3.61 4.34
N LEU A 66 -15.96 -3.76 4.41
CA LEU A 66 -16.84 -3.70 3.25
C LEU A 66 -17.83 -2.58 3.40
N GLY A 67 -18.24 -2.02 2.27
CA GLY A 67 -19.27 -1.03 2.22
C GLY A 67 -20.14 -1.24 0.99
N VAL A 68 -21.39 -0.81 1.06
CA VAL A 68 -22.31 -0.84 -0.07
C VAL A 68 -23.02 0.51 -0.14
N ASP A 69 -23.50 0.85 -1.32
CA ASP A 69 -24.34 2.03 -1.47
C ASP A 69 -25.71 1.73 -0.87
N ASP A 70 -26.22 2.65 -0.06
CA ASP A 70 -27.50 2.53 0.63
C ASP A 70 -28.62 3.31 -0.06
N SER A 71 -28.40 3.72 -1.29
CA SER A 71 -29.36 4.47 -2.10
C SER A 71 -30.39 3.56 -2.77
#